data_b167dc0272a6a0df9bdc57aafde1978f
#
_entry.id   b167dc0272a6a0df9bdc57aafde1978f
#
_cell.length_a   1.000
_cell.length_b   1.000
_cell.length_c   1.000
_cell.angle_alpha   90.00
_cell.angle_beta   90.00
_cell.angle_gamma   90.00
#
_symmetry.space_group_name_H-M   'P 1'
#
loop_
_entity.id
_entity.type
_entity.pdbx_description
1 polymer ?
#
loop_
_entity_poly.entity_id
_entity_poly.type
_entity_poly.pdbx_seq_one_letter_code
_entity_poly.pdbx_strand_id
1 'polypeptide(L)'
;MLHNILQYGLLGLAVLCFLGGWLSKVRRNSLWIAALAGGSAAAAAHYEGFWPMVVFTLIMIWAAITAGRWIDLAWRFKTGMVAVSFLLCILSLWPTVNAMSQGKVPCPQYIKDNVTFRLVAGLDLRGGLRLVYTVDVEEAIRDKRARYYDEMR
;
A
#
# COMPACT_ATOMS: atom_id res chain seq x y z
N MET A 1 18.71 -9.12 -8.30
CA MET A 1 19.21 -10.09 -7.30
C MET A 1 18.20 -10.33 -6.19
N LEU A 2 17.68 -9.29 -5.52
CA LEU A 2 16.69 -9.41 -4.44
C LEU A 2 15.40 -10.13 -4.88
N HIS A 3 14.94 -9.86 -6.08
CA HIS A 3 13.72 -10.44 -6.67
C HIS A 3 13.81 -11.98 -6.80
N ASN A 4 14.94 -12.48 -7.30
CA ASN A 4 15.15 -13.94 -7.44
C ASN A 4 15.22 -14.62 -6.06
N ILE A 5 15.88 -13.98 -5.09
CA ILE A 5 15.95 -14.51 -3.72
C ILE A 5 14.57 -14.60 -3.10
N LEU A 6 13.75 -13.57 -3.31
CA LEU A 6 12.37 -13.51 -2.79
C LEU A 6 11.49 -14.58 -3.45
N GLN A 7 11.60 -14.76 -4.77
CA GLN A 7 10.88 -15.79 -5.54
C GLN A 7 11.22 -17.19 -5.04
N TYR A 8 12.50 -17.53 -4.97
CA TYR A 8 12.93 -18.87 -4.52
C TYR A 8 12.63 -19.11 -3.03
N GLY A 9 12.72 -18.06 -2.19
CA GLY A 9 12.35 -18.13 -0.79
C GLY A 9 10.86 -18.42 -0.58
N LEU A 10 9.97 -17.73 -1.31
CA LEU A 10 8.54 -17.97 -1.27
C LEU A 10 8.18 -19.37 -1.78
N LEU A 11 8.83 -19.82 -2.85
CA LEU A 11 8.62 -21.15 -3.40
C LEU A 11 9.05 -22.24 -2.42
N GLY A 12 10.20 -22.07 -1.76
CA GLY A 12 10.69 -22.98 -0.71
C GLY A 12 9.70 -23.08 0.47
N LEU A 13 9.18 -21.96 0.95
CA LEU A 13 8.17 -21.92 2.00
C LEU A 13 6.87 -22.59 1.56
N ALA A 14 6.41 -22.38 0.32
CA ALA A 14 5.25 -23.04 -0.22
C ALA A 14 5.38 -24.57 -0.26
N VAL A 15 6.55 -25.08 -0.67
CA VAL A 15 6.86 -26.52 -0.66
C VAL A 15 6.87 -27.08 0.77
N LEU A 16 7.45 -26.36 1.73
CA LEU A 16 7.44 -26.78 3.14
C LEU A 16 6.02 -26.84 3.71
N CYS A 17 5.18 -25.85 3.40
CA CYS A 17 3.77 -25.87 3.78
C CYS A 17 3.00 -27.03 3.12
N PHE A 18 3.29 -27.34 1.87
CA PHE A 18 2.67 -28.47 1.15
C PHE A 18 3.03 -29.81 1.79
N LEU A 19 4.30 -30.06 2.05
CA LEU A 19 4.79 -31.26 2.71
C LEU A 19 4.24 -31.39 4.13
N GLY A 20 4.23 -30.27 4.90
CA GLY A 20 3.61 -30.21 6.21
C GLY A 20 2.12 -30.55 6.20
N GLY A 21 1.41 -30.12 5.16
CA GLY A 21 0.00 -30.44 4.94
C GLY A 21 -0.23 -31.93 4.66
N TRP A 22 0.71 -32.61 4.04
CA TRP A 22 0.64 -34.06 3.79
C TRP A 22 0.86 -34.86 5.10
N LEU A 23 1.82 -34.42 5.91
CA LEU A 23 2.14 -35.10 7.17
C LEU A 23 1.06 -34.88 8.26
N SER A 24 0.28 -33.80 8.20
CA SER A 24 -0.67 -33.41 9.24
C SER A 24 -2.12 -33.54 8.79
N LYS A 25 -2.83 -34.58 9.28
CA LYS A 25 -4.26 -34.80 8.97
C LYS A 25 -5.17 -33.67 9.47
N VAL A 26 -4.89 -33.10 10.65
CA VAL A 26 -5.71 -32.09 11.31
C VAL A 26 -5.52 -30.67 10.71
N ARG A 27 -4.31 -30.34 10.27
CA ARG A 27 -3.92 -29.02 9.77
C ARG A 27 -3.85 -28.93 8.26
N ARG A 28 -4.19 -30.01 7.58
CA ARG A 28 -4.01 -30.22 6.15
C ARG A 28 -4.58 -29.08 5.31
N ASN A 29 -5.83 -28.70 5.56
CA ASN A 29 -6.50 -27.68 4.74
C ASN A 29 -5.84 -26.30 4.84
N SER A 30 -5.45 -25.88 6.07
CA SER A 30 -4.79 -24.59 6.28
C SER A 30 -3.40 -24.56 5.66
N LEU A 31 -2.63 -25.63 5.78
CA LEU A 31 -1.30 -25.74 5.21
C LEU A 31 -1.33 -25.81 3.67
N TRP A 32 -2.34 -26.43 3.09
CA TRP A 32 -2.51 -26.43 1.64
C TRP A 32 -2.93 -25.07 1.10
N ILE A 33 -3.80 -24.32 1.83
CA ILE A 33 -4.11 -22.92 1.48
C ILE A 33 -2.83 -22.08 1.55
N ALA A 34 -2.00 -22.26 2.58
CA ALA A 34 -0.73 -21.57 2.69
C ALA A 34 0.23 -21.92 1.54
N ALA A 35 0.28 -23.20 1.13
CA ALA A 35 1.09 -23.65 0.01
C ALA A 35 0.64 -23.05 -1.33
N LEU A 36 -0.67 -23.05 -1.59
CA LEU A 36 -1.24 -22.43 -2.80
C LEU A 36 -0.98 -20.92 -2.83
N ALA A 37 -1.20 -20.23 -1.71
CA ALA A 37 -0.91 -18.81 -1.61
C ALA A 37 0.58 -18.50 -1.78
N GLY A 38 1.48 -19.32 -1.22
CA GLY A 38 2.91 -19.18 -1.42
C GLY A 38 3.35 -19.42 -2.85
N GLY A 39 2.79 -20.43 -3.53
CA GLY A 39 3.03 -20.69 -4.94
C GLY A 39 2.56 -19.54 -5.85
N SER A 40 1.37 -18.99 -5.58
CA SER A 40 0.86 -17.83 -6.32
C SER A 40 1.66 -16.56 -6.02
N ALA A 41 2.18 -16.38 -4.80
CA ALA A 41 3.08 -15.29 -4.47
C ALA A 41 4.41 -15.39 -5.23
N ALA A 42 4.98 -16.60 -5.32
CA ALA A 42 6.20 -16.85 -6.09
C ALA A 42 5.99 -16.61 -7.59
N ALA A 43 4.83 -17.02 -8.15
CA ALA A 43 4.46 -16.73 -9.53
C ALA A 43 4.29 -15.22 -9.76
N ALA A 44 3.61 -14.51 -8.86
CA ALA A 44 3.46 -13.06 -8.93
C ALA A 44 4.82 -12.34 -8.85
N ALA A 45 5.74 -12.85 -8.03
CA ALA A 45 7.11 -12.38 -8.00
C ALA A 45 7.83 -12.58 -9.34
N HIS A 46 7.63 -13.71 -10.01
CA HIS A 46 8.22 -13.98 -11.33
C HIS A 46 7.76 -12.96 -12.39
N TYR A 47 6.47 -12.61 -12.38
CA TYR A 47 5.89 -11.61 -13.30
C TYR A 47 6.04 -10.16 -12.84
N GLU A 48 6.91 -9.89 -11.86
CA GLU A 48 7.17 -8.56 -11.30
C GLU A 48 5.93 -7.84 -10.74
N GLY A 49 4.89 -8.58 -10.42
CA GLY A 49 3.66 -8.06 -9.82
C GLY A 49 3.84 -7.81 -8.32
N PHE A 50 4.22 -6.59 -7.94
CA PHE A 50 4.44 -6.24 -6.52
C PHE A 50 3.20 -6.46 -5.64
N TRP A 51 2.07 -5.88 -6.00
CA TRP A 51 0.85 -5.95 -5.19
C TRP A 51 0.30 -7.38 -5.03
N PRO A 52 0.12 -8.16 -6.11
CA PRO A 52 -0.33 -9.53 -5.97
C PRO A 52 0.67 -10.39 -5.17
N MET A 53 1.98 -10.20 -5.34
CA MET A 53 2.99 -10.87 -4.53
C MET A 53 2.80 -10.60 -3.03
N VAL A 54 2.60 -9.34 -2.64
CA VAL A 54 2.38 -8.94 -1.24
C VAL A 54 1.09 -9.55 -0.69
N VAL A 55 -0.02 -9.46 -1.43
CA VAL A 55 -1.32 -10.01 -1.01
C VAL A 55 -1.22 -11.52 -0.77
N PHE A 56 -0.67 -12.27 -1.71
CA PHE A 56 -0.54 -13.71 -1.58
C PHE A 56 0.44 -14.11 -0.47
N THR A 57 1.51 -13.35 -0.25
CA THR A 57 2.43 -13.57 0.87
C THR A 57 1.72 -13.36 2.21
N LEU A 58 0.92 -12.33 2.35
CA LEU A 58 0.14 -12.09 3.58
C LEU A 58 -0.90 -13.20 3.83
N ILE A 59 -1.56 -13.68 2.79
CA ILE A 59 -2.49 -14.82 2.88
C ILE A 59 -1.74 -16.09 3.30
N MET A 60 -0.57 -16.35 2.75
CA MET A 60 0.28 -17.49 3.13
C MET A 60 0.65 -17.45 4.61
N ILE A 61 1.14 -16.32 5.10
CA ILE A 61 1.52 -16.12 6.50
C ILE A 61 0.32 -16.32 7.41
N TRP A 62 -0.82 -15.73 7.06
CA TRP A 62 -2.05 -15.88 7.83
C TRP A 62 -2.52 -17.35 7.88
N ALA A 63 -2.54 -18.05 6.77
CA ALA A 63 -2.93 -19.45 6.70
C ALA A 63 -1.97 -20.34 7.51
N ALA A 64 -0.66 -20.05 7.48
CA ALA A 64 0.34 -20.75 8.26
C ALA A 64 0.15 -20.55 9.78
N ILE A 65 -0.07 -19.30 10.23
CA ILE A 65 -0.32 -18.98 11.64
C ILE A 65 -1.59 -19.68 12.14
N THR A 66 -2.66 -19.65 11.36
CA THR A 66 -3.94 -20.25 11.75
C THR A 66 -3.95 -21.77 11.66
N ALA A 67 -3.00 -22.39 10.99
CA ALA A 67 -2.84 -23.84 10.97
C ALA A 67 -2.62 -24.44 12.38
N GLY A 68 -2.07 -23.66 13.31
CA GLY A 68 -1.84 -24.06 14.68
C GLY A 68 -3.02 -23.91 15.65
N ARG A 69 -4.11 -23.25 15.25
CA ARG A 69 -5.22 -22.88 16.13
C ARG A 69 -6.51 -23.62 15.77
N TRP A 70 -7.23 -24.07 16.80
CA TRP A 70 -8.56 -24.70 16.71
C TRP A 70 -9.63 -23.60 16.71
N ILE A 71 -9.80 -22.90 15.58
CA ILE A 71 -10.76 -21.81 15.47
C ILE A 71 -11.64 -22.07 14.25
N ASP A 72 -12.91 -21.69 14.33
CA ASP A 72 -13.89 -21.83 13.26
C ASP A 72 -13.42 -21.21 11.96
N LEU A 73 -13.68 -21.89 10.83
CA LEU A 73 -13.26 -21.45 9.50
C LEU A 73 -13.79 -20.05 9.16
N ALA A 74 -15.04 -19.76 9.51
CA ALA A 74 -15.66 -18.46 9.27
C ALA A 74 -14.95 -17.31 10.01
N TRP A 75 -14.57 -17.54 11.27
CA TRP A 75 -13.83 -16.57 12.06
C TRP A 75 -12.43 -16.33 11.49
N ARG A 76 -11.77 -17.40 11.07
CA ARG A 76 -10.44 -17.34 10.42
C ARG A 76 -10.47 -16.48 9.15
N PHE A 77 -11.49 -16.70 8.31
CA PHE A 77 -11.64 -15.96 7.07
C PHE A 77 -11.90 -14.47 7.32
N LYS A 78 -12.85 -14.14 8.20
CA LYS A 78 -13.16 -12.75 8.57
C LYS A 78 -11.94 -12.01 9.14
N THR A 79 -11.27 -12.62 10.11
CA THR A 79 -10.09 -12.01 10.76
C THR A 79 -8.91 -11.89 9.80
N GLY A 80 -8.73 -12.89 8.91
CA GLY A 80 -7.72 -12.85 7.86
C GLY A 80 -7.94 -11.70 6.88
N MET A 81 -9.17 -11.52 6.43
CA MET A 81 -9.52 -10.44 5.50
C MET A 81 -9.25 -9.06 6.11
N VAL A 82 -9.65 -8.87 7.37
CA VAL A 82 -9.39 -7.61 8.10
C VAL A 82 -7.89 -7.39 8.30
N ALA A 83 -7.15 -8.41 8.73
CA ALA A 83 -5.71 -8.31 8.96
C ALA A 83 -4.94 -8.00 7.68
N VAL A 84 -5.27 -8.67 6.57
CA VAL A 84 -4.64 -8.43 5.25
C VAL A 84 -4.94 -7.01 4.77
N SER A 85 -6.21 -6.57 4.84
CA SER A 85 -6.59 -5.20 4.47
C SER A 85 -5.83 -4.15 5.28
N PHE A 86 -5.73 -4.35 6.59
CA PHE A 86 -5.03 -3.41 7.48
C PHE A 86 -3.53 -3.31 7.15
N LEU A 87 -2.88 -4.46 6.90
CA LEU A 87 -1.46 -4.49 6.52
C LEU A 87 -1.21 -3.86 5.14
N LEU A 88 -2.13 -4.07 4.18
CA LEU A 88 -2.04 -3.40 2.88
C LEU A 88 -2.19 -1.88 2.99
N CYS A 89 -3.10 -1.40 3.85
CA CYS A 89 -3.23 0.04 4.13
C CYS A 89 -1.94 0.62 4.73
N ILE A 90 -1.34 -0.06 5.72
CA ILE A 90 -0.08 0.38 6.31
C ILE A 90 1.02 0.44 5.26
N LEU A 91 1.16 -0.59 4.43
CA LEU A 91 2.17 -0.66 3.38
C LEU A 91 1.99 0.46 2.35
N SER A 92 0.74 0.73 1.95
CA SER A 92 0.40 1.80 1.01
C SER A 92 0.70 3.20 1.58
N LEU A 93 0.49 3.40 2.89
CA LEU A 93 0.75 4.68 3.56
C LEU A 93 2.22 4.90 3.90
N TRP A 94 3.04 3.85 3.92
CA TRP A 94 4.44 3.93 4.34
C TRP A 94 5.27 5.00 3.62
N PRO A 95 5.23 5.12 2.27
CA PRO A 95 5.95 6.18 1.56
C PRO A 95 5.47 7.58 1.93
N THR A 96 4.17 7.74 2.22
CA THR A 96 3.59 9.01 2.66
C THR A 96 4.11 9.40 4.04
N VAL A 97 4.15 8.46 4.99
CA VAL A 97 4.70 8.69 6.34
C VAL A 97 6.19 9.04 6.28
N ASN A 98 6.97 8.36 5.42
CA ASN A 98 8.37 8.69 5.19
C ASN A 98 8.54 10.12 4.66
N ALA A 99 7.71 10.55 3.71
CA ALA A 99 7.74 11.90 3.14
C ALA A 99 7.32 12.97 4.17
N MET A 100 6.30 12.71 4.98
CA MET A 100 5.84 13.64 6.04
C MET A 100 6.82 13.73 7.20
N SER A 101 7.51 12.64 7.55
CA SER A 101 8.51 12.62 8.64
C SER A 101 9.89 13.13 8.20
N GLN A 102 10.01 13.73 7.01
CA GLN A 102 11.28 14.22 6.46
C GLN A 102 12.39 13.16 6.45
N GLY A 103 12.03 11.91 6.21
CA GLY A 103 12.98 10.79 6.14
C GLY A 103 13.38 10.17 7.49
N LYS A 104 12.79 10.62 8.61
CA LYS A 104 13.07 10.01 9.93
C LYS A 104 12.62 8.55 10.02
N VAL A 105 11.55 8.19 9.31
CA VAL A 105 11.07 6.80 9.21
C VAL A 105 11.73 6.15 7.99
N PRO A 106 12.62 5.15 8.16
CA PRO A 106 13.27 4.51 7.03
C PRO A 106 12.25 3.77 6.16
N CYS A 107 12.26 4.04 4.86
CA CYS A 107 11.45 3.32 3.89
C CYS A 107 12.36 2.61 2.89
N PRO A 108 12.27 1.28 2.76
CA PRO A 108 13.05 0.53 1.78
C PRO A 108 12.81 1.05 0.36
N GLN A 109 13.87 1.13 -0.44
CA GLN A 109 13.78 1.62 -1.83
C GLN A 109 12.78 0.81 -2.65
N TYR A 110 12.76 -0.52 -2.46
CA TYR A 110 11.82 -1.41 -3.12
C TYR A 110 10.34 -1.02 -2.93
N ILE A 111 9.96 -0.53 -1.75
CA ILE A 111 8.60 -0.04 -1.48
C ILE A 111 8.38 1.31 -2.16
N LYS A 112 9.36 2.21 -2.14
CA LYS A 112 9.27 3.53 -2.78
C LYS A 112 9.06 3.43 -4.29
N ASP A 113 9.70 2.47 -4.94
CA ASP A 113 9.67 2.29 -6.39
C ASP A 113 8.34 1.65 -6.84
N ASN A 114 7.78 0.75 -6.04
CA ASN A 114 6.55 0.02 -6.37
C ASN A 114 5.26 0.68 -5.88
N VAL A 115 5.33 1.52 -4.84
CA VAL A 115 4.18 2.25 -4.28
C VAL A 115 4.22 3.69 -4.75
N THR A 116 3.59 3.97 -5.89
CA THR A 116 3.52 5.31 -6.49
C THR A 116 2.50 6.21 -5.81
N PHE A 117 1.54 5.62 -5.06
CA PHE A 117 0.49 6.36 -4.38
C PHE A 117 1.05 7.15 -3.20
N ARG A 118 0.96 8.48 -3.27
CA ARG A 118 1.35 9.39 -2.18
C ARG A 118 0.21 10.33 -1.85
N LEU A 119 -0.16 10.37 -0.58
CA LEU A 119 -1.06 11.39 -0.07
C LEU A 119 -0.28 12.69 0.08
N VAL A 120 -0.68 13.70 -0.65
CA VAL A 120 -0.12 15.05 -0.51
C VAL A 120 -1.03 15.83 0.41
N ALA A 121 -0.49 16.30 1.53
CA ALA A 121 -1.22 17.18 2.43
C ALA A 121 -1.61 18.46 1.66
N GLY A 122 -2.89 18.81 1.68
CA GLY A 122 -3.40 20.05 1.09
C GLY A 122 -2.77 21.28 1.76
N LEU A 123 -2.94 22.44 1.14
CA LEU A 123 -2.43 23.72 1.62
C LEU A 123 -2.84 24.01 3.08
N ASP A 124 -4.04 23.60 3.47
CA ASP A 124 -4.56 23.80 4.84
C ASP A 124 -3.80 22.99 5.89
N LEU A 125 -3.27 21.81 5.52
CA LEU A 125 -2.49 20.94 6.42
C LEU A 125 -0.99 21.27 6.43
N ARG A 126 -0.51 21.93 5.37
CA ARG A 126 0.90 22.35 5.25
C ARG A 126 1.17 23.75 5.79
N GLY A 127 0.15 24.43 6.30
CA GLY A 127 0.27 25.80 6.77
C GLY A 127 0.50 26.78 5.61
N GLY A 128 -0.15 26.56 4.48
CA GLY A 128 -0.07 27.43 3.32
C GLY A 128 -0.62 28.82 3.64
N LEU A 129 0.02 29.85 3.14
CA LEU A 129 -0.44 31.24 3.21
C LEU A 129 -1.75 31.36 2.42
N ARG A 130 -2.82 31.67 3.13
CA ARG A 130 -4.07 32.12 2.49
C ARG A 130 -3.91 33.59 2.17
N LEU A 131 -3.54 33.88 0.93
CA LEU A 131 -3.53 35.27 0.43
C LEU A 131 -4.99 35.69 0.16
N VAL A 132 -5.52 36.53 1.01
CA VAL A 132 -6.79 37.20 0.78
C VAL A 132 -6.47 38.53 0.11
N TYR A 133 -6.74 38.64 -1.18
CA TYR A 133 -6.67 39.91 -1.91
C TYR A 133 -7.97 40.67 -1.71
N THR A 134 -7.91 41.81 -1.08
CA THR A 134 -8.97 42.81 -1.14
C THR A 134 -8.74 43.64 -2.40
N VAL A 135 -9.60 43.47 -3.37
CA VAL A 135 -9.59 44.31 -4.58
C VAL A 135 -10.38 45.60 -4.24
N ASP A 136 -9.72 46.74 -4.30
CA ASP A 136 -10.38 48.01 -4.23
C ASP A 136 -11.11 48.26 -5.56
N VAL A 137 -12.42 48.05 -5.52
CA VAL A 137 -13.28 48.12 -6.71
C VAL A 137 -13.35 49.55 -7.26
N GLU A 138 -13.28 50.55 -6.39
CA GLU A 138 -13.33 51.94 -6.79
C GLU A 138 -12.09 52.38 -7.58
N GLU A 139 -10.92 51.96 -7.17
CA GLU A 139 -9.69 52.19 -7.88
C GLU A 139 -9.64 51.48 -9.23
N ALA A 140 -10.08 50.22 -9.29
CA ALA A 140 -10.18 49.45 -10.54
C ALA A 140 -11.15 50.07 -11.56
N ILE A 141 -12.28 50.67 -11.11
CA ILE A 141 -13.23 51.39 -11.95
C ILE A 141 -12.61 52.69 -12.47
N ARG A 142 -11.87 53.41 -11.61
CA ARG A 142 -11.20 54.64 -11.97
C ARG A 142 -10.15 54.41 -13.06
N ASP A 143 -9.34 53.40 -12.90
CA ASP A 143 -8.31 53.00 -13.88
C ASP A 143 -8.92 52.56 -15.23
N LYS A 144 -10.00 51.78 -15.19
CA LYS A 144 -10.70 51.44 -16.44
C LYS A 144 -11.26 52.67 -17.14
N ARG A 145 -11.85 53.56 -16.39
CA ARG A 145 -12.39 54.81 -16.94
C ARG A 145 -11.28 55.66 -17.61
N ALA A 146 -10.15 55.81 -16.93
CA ALA A 146 -9.00 56.53 -17.46
C ALA A 146 -8.51 55.94 -18.79
N ARG A 147 -8.40 54.63 -18.87
CA ARG A 147 -8.00 53.93 -20.13
C ARG A 147 -8.99 54.16 -21.27
N TYR A 148 -10.30 54.12 -20.99
CA TYR A 148 -11.31 54.41 -22.03
C TYR A 148 -11.29 55.84 -22.51
N TYR A 149 -10.95 56.81 -21.66
CA TYR A 149 -10.77 58.19 -22.09
C TYR A 149 -9.52 58.38 -22.94
N ASP A 150 -8.44 57.66 -22.67
CA ASP A 150 -7.23 57.71 -23.49
C ASP A 150 -7.40 57.03 -24.84
N GLU A 151 -8.19 55.96 -24.94
CA GLU A 151 -8.50 55.27 -26.19
C GLU A 151 -9.44 56.08 -27.13
N MET A 152 -10.26 56.97 -26.56
CA MET A 152 -11.17 57.80 -27.35
C MET A 152 -10.60 59.14 -27.81
N ARG A 153 -9.36 59.42 -27.47
CA ARG A 153 -8.69 60.68 -27.81
C ARG A 153 -7.72 60.53 -28.98
#